data_e037143cfc4cec3d9dd5065a5586dc42
#
_entry.id   e037143cfc4cec3d9dd5065a5586dc42
#
_cell.length_a   1.000
_cell.length_b   1.000
_cell.length_c   1.000
_cell.angle_alpha   90.00
_cell.angle_beta   90.00
_cell.angle_gamma   90.00
#
_symmetry.space_group_name_H-M   'P 1'
#
loop_
_entity.id
_entity.type
_entity.pdbx_description
1 polymer ?
#
loop_
_entity_poly.entity_id
_entity_poly.type
_entity_poly.pdbx_seq_one_letter_code
_entity_poly.pdbx_strand_id
1 'polypeptide(L)'
;MKEYKYLAVFYLFTTLLYSDEIDFTHDGWDRECYLYKPSCIPDDVSDDFEPVPLVLMFHGLGGEGVDNYGFSLVAEDSCFVVAFPSGMYNTWNCGPETPYGHEIDDNSYVDALIDTIYNNYPIDTNR
;
A
#
# COMPACT_ATOMS: atom_id res chain seq x y z
N MET A 1 11.46 22.03 -50.08
CA MET A 1 11.83 22.64 -48.81
C MET A 1 11.07 22.02 -47.70
N LYS A 2 11.74 21.41 -46.97
CA LYS A 2 11.65 20.57 -45.79
C LYS A 2 10.99 21.26 -44.64
N GLU A 3 9.83 20.80 -44.27
CA GLU A 3 9.22 21.14 -42.98
C GLU A 3 9.32 19.94 -42.09
N TYR A 4 10.41 19.86 -41.33
CA TYR A 4 10.55 18.99 -40.19
C TYR A 4 10.23 19.80 -38.96
N LYS A 5 9.03 19.77 -38.52
CA LYS A 5 8.69 20.39 -37.25
C LYS A 5 7.74 19.51 -36.48
N TYR A 6 8.27 19.21 -35.28
CA TYR A 6 7.58 18.67 -34.13
C TYR A 6 7.35 17.17 -34.13
N LEU A 7 8.45 16.42 -34.04
CA LEU A 7 8.42 15.20 -33.25
C LEU A 7 8.39 15.66 -31.79
N ALA A 8 7.22 15.97 -31.29
CA ALA A 8 7.00 16.06 -29.85
C ALA A 8 7.15 14.64 -29.32
N VAL A 9 8.35 14.32 -28.86
CA VAL A 9 8.57 13.16 -28.01
C VAL A 9 7.84 13.49 -26.72
N PHE A 10 6.59 13.08 -26.65
CA PHE A 10 5.92 12.88 -25.39
C PHE A 10 6.65 11.75 -24.69
N TYR A 11 7.68 12.08 -23.93
CA TYR A 11 8.09 11.27 -22.82
C TYR A 11 6.92 11.31 -21.85
N LEU A 12 6.01 10.37 -22.04
CA LEU A 12 5.11 9.96 -20.99
C LEU A 12 6.05 9.40 -19.91
N PHE A 13 6.39 10.25 -18.95
CA PHE A 13 6.86 9.80 -17.64
C PHE A 13 5.67 9.08 -17.02
N THR A 14 5.45 7.84 -17.44
CA THR A 14 4.88 6.85 -16.56
C THR A 14 5.98 6.59 -15.54
N THR A 15 6.04 7.42 -14.50
CA THR A 15 6.51 6.93 -13.23
C THR A 15 5.56 5.78 -12.93
N LEU A 16 6.00 4.56 -13.24
CA LEU A 16 5.45 3.37 -12.62
C LEU A 16 5.64 3.64 -11.14
N LEU A 17 4.57 4.06 -10.49
CA LEU A 17 4.47 4.04 -9.05
C LEU A 17 4.59 2.55 -8.71
N TYR A 18 5.78 2.15 -8.30
CA TYR A 18 6.06 0.78 -7.95
C TYR A 18 5.28 0.49 -6.68
N SER A 19 4.18 -0.22 -6.81
CA SER A 19 3.51 -0.84 -5.67
C SER A 19 4.07 -2.24 -5.53
N ASP A 20 4.49 -2.59 -4.34
CA ASP A 20 4.69 -3.97 -3.97
C ASP A 20 3.32 -4.56 -3.63
N GLU A 21 3.05 -5.75 -4.11
CA GLU A 21 1.87 -6.52 -3.73
C GLU A 21 2.29 -7.51 -2.65
N ILE A 22 1.60 -7.47 -1.52
CA ILE A 22 1.85 -8.36 -0.39
C ILE A 22 0.66 -9.30 -0.29
N ASP A 23 0.89 -10.55 -0.69
CA ASP A 23 -0.09 -11.61 -0.61
C ASP A 23 0.35 -12.65 0.41
N PHE A 24 -0.54 -13.01 1.31
CA PHE A 24 -0.32 -14.12 2.23
C PHE A 24 -1.63 -14.71 2.72
N THR A 25 -1.58 -16.00 3.11
CA THR A 25 -2.74 -16.67 3.71
C THR A 25 -2.75 -16.37 5.21
N HIS A 26 -3.87 -15.87 5.73
CA HIS A 26 -4.10 -15.64 7.14
C HIS A 26 -5.44 -16.26 7.57
N ASP A 27 -5.42 -17.09 8.59
CA ASP A 27 -6.59 -17.83 9.11
C ASP A 27 -7.36 -18.60 8.02
N GLY A 28 -6.65 -19.12 7.03
CA GLY A 28 -7.22 -19.87 5.91
C GLY A 28 -7.79 -19.01 4.78
N TRP A 29 -7.62 -17.69 4.84
CA TRP A 29 -8.04 -16.73 3.81
C TRP A 29 -6.84 -16.17 3.08
N ASP A 30 -6.92 -16.08 1.76
CA ASP A 30 -5.94 -15.37 0.96
C ASP A 30 -6.21 -13.86 1.09
N ARG A 31 -5.19 -13.13 1.54
CA ARG A 31 -5.27 -11.70 1.82
C ARG A 31 -4.31 -10.96 0.89
N GLU A 32 -4.76 -9.81 0.43
CA GLU A 32 -4.07 -8.94 -0.51
C GLU A 32 -3.85 -7.56 0.11
N CYS A 33 -2.67 -6.99 -0.11
CA CYS A 33 -2.36 -5.63 0.25
C CYS A 33 -1.43 -5.01 -0.79
N TYR A 34 -1.80 -3.85 -1.32
CA TYR A 34 -0.89 -3.01 -2.11
C TYR A 34 -0.07 -2.13 -1.17
N LEU A 35 1.23 -2.03 -1.43
CA LEU A 35 2.12 -1.21 -0.62
C LEU A 35 2.89 -0.24 -1.52
N TYR A 36 2.97 1.00 -1.11
CA TYR A 36 3.79 2.01 -1.75
C TYR A 36 4.99 2.37 -0.87
N LYS A 37 6.19 2.16 -1.41
CA LYS A 37 7.46 2.60 -0.84
C LYS A 37 7.89 3.90 -1.51
N PRO A 38 7.96 5.05 -0.79
CA PRO A 38 8.38 6.31 -1.40
C PRO A 38 9.87 6.32 -1.78
N SER A 39 10.23 7.16 -2.74
CA SER A 39 11.59 7.24 -3.28
C SER A 39 12.64 7.74 -2.27
N CYS A 40 12.22 8.34 -1.16
CA CYS A 40 13.10 8.72 -0.05
C CYS A 40 13.71 7.49 0.67
N ILE A 41 13.12 6.29 0.54
CA ILE A 41 13.65 5.04 1.08
C ILE A 41 14.50 4.38 0.00
N PRO A 42 15.84 4.31 0.16
CA PRO A 42 16.71 3.67 -0.82
C PRO A 42 16.43 2.16 -0.91
N ASP A 43 16.83 1.53 -2.02
CA ASP A 43 16.73 0.07 -2.16
C ASP A 43 17.73 -0.65 -1.26
N ASP A 44 18.88 -0.04 -1.02
CA ASP A 44 19.91 -0.50 -0.10
C ASP A 44 19.84 0.35 1.18
N VAL A 45 19.03 -0.11 2.12
CA VAL A 45 18.85 0.57 3.41
C VAL A 45 20.04 0.32 4.31
N SER A 46 20.78 1.39 4.69
CA SER A 46 21.89 1.29 5.62
C SER A 46 21.41 1.23 7.09
N ASP A 47 22.26 0.73 7.98
CA ASP A 47 21.96 0.68 9.42
C ASP A 47 21.71 2.07 10.05
N ASP A 48 22.19 3.12 9.41
CA ASP A 48 22.02 4.52 9.84
C ASP A 48 20.75 5.18 9.29
N PHE A 49 19.95 4.45 8.48
CA PHE A 49 18.71 5.00 7.93
C PHE A 49 17.67 5.17 9.03
N GLU A 50 17.11 6.39 9.14
CA GLU A 50 16.03 6.67 10.10
C GLU A 50 14.71 6.02 9.64
N PRO A 51 14.14 5.09 10.42
CA PRO A 51 12.87 4.47 10.05
C PRO A 51 11.75 5.47 9.84
N VAL A 52 10.87 5.19 8.89
CA VAL A 52 9.77 6.07 8.49
C VAL A 52 8.42 5.59 9.06
N PRO A 53 7.41 6.47 9.16
CA PRO A 53 6.07 6.07 9.56
C PRO A 53 5.43 5.09 8.58
N LEU A 54 4.50 4.26 9.08
CA LEU A 54 3.59 3.43 8.31
C LEU A 54 2.17 3.98 8.43
N VAL A 55 1.50 4.17 7.29
CA VAL A 55 0.08 4.52 7.22
C VAL A 55 -0.70 3.36 6.59
N LEU A 56 -1.78 2.93 7.23
CA LEU A 56 -2.72 1.94 6.68
C LEU A 56 -3.95 2.68 6.17
N MET A 57 -4.25 2.51 4.89
CA MET A 57 -5.42 3.11 4.23
C MET A 57 -6.47 2.05 3.95
N PHE A 58 -7.50 2.01 4.77
CA PHE A 58 -8.61 1.07 4.62
C PHE A 58 -9.66 1.61 3.65
N HIS A 59 -10.12 0.76 2.74
CA HIS A 59 -11.23 1.10 1.84
C HIS A 59 -12.57 1.08 2.56
N GLY A 60 -13.59 1.72 1.96
CA GLY A 60 -14.97 1.65 2.43
C GLY A 60 -15.68 0.37 2.01
N LEU A 61 -16.92 0.20 2.47
CA LEU A 61 -17.80 -0.91 2.08
C LEU A 61 -17.92 -0.99 0.55
N GLY A 62 -17.68 -2.17 -0.01
CA GLY A 62 -17.75 -2.44 -1.44
C GLY A 62 -16.49 -2.05 -2.23
N GLY A 63 -15.45 -1.53 -1.56
CA GLY A 63 -14.18 -1.14 -2.18
C GLY A 63 -13.10 -2.21 -2.06
N GLU A 64 -11.93 -1.87 -2.60
CA GLU A 64 -10.70 -2.65 -2.55
C GLU A 64 -9.52 -1.75 -2.15
N GLY A 65 -8.40 -2.33 -1.74
CA GLY A 65 -7.21 -1.57 -1.34
C GLY A 65 -6.77 -0.57 -2.41
N VAL A 66 -6.75 -0.98 -3.68
CA VAL A 66 -6.33 -0.15 -4.81
C VAL A 66 -7.17 1.12 -5.01
N ASP A 67 -8.39 1.19 -4.50
CA ASP A 67 -9.26 2.37 -4.65
C ASP A 67 -8.67 3.63 -4.01
N ASN A 68 -7.84 3.46 -2.98
CA ASN A 68 -7.19 4.54 -2.26
C ASN A 68 -5.75 4.83 -2.74
N TYR A 69 -5.29 4.15 -3.79
CA TYR A 69 -3.89 4.19 -4.22
C TYR A 69 -3.38 5.60 -4.57
N GLY A 70 -4.26 6.53 -4.93
CA GLY A 70 -3.90 7.93 -5.16
C GLY A 70 -3.25 8.62 -3.95
N PHE A 71 -3.43 8.08 -2.73
CA PHE A 71 -2.77 8.58 -1.53
C PHE A 71 -1.25 8.34 -1.51
N SER A 72 -0.74 7.47 -2.38
CA SER A 72 0.69 7.26 -2.60
C SER A 72 1.44 8.55 -2.96
N LEU A 73 0.79 9.52 -3.61
CA LEU A 73 1.39 10.82 -3.91
C LEU A 73 1.71 11.61 -2.64
N VAL A 74 0.86 11.51 -1.62
CA VAL A 74 1.09 12.14 -0.32
C VAL A 74 2.23 11.43 0.42
N ALA A 75 2.27 10.09 0.31
CA ALA A 75 3.34 9.27 0.89
C ALA A 75 4.70 9.62 0.27
N GLU A 76 4.76 9.84 -1.06
CA GLU A 76 5.96 10.26 -1.76
C GLU A 76 6.46 11.62 -1.25
N ASP A 77 5.58 12.61 -1.15
CA ASP A 77 5.94 13.97 -0.73
C ASP A 77 6.35 14.06 0.74
N SER A 78 5.83 13.17 1.58
CA SER A 78 5.97 13.23 3.04
C SER A 78 6.86 12.14 3.64
N CYS A 79 7.40 11.26 2.80
CA CYS A 79 8.32 10.19 3.19
C CYS A 79 7.76 9.25 4.27
N PHE A 80 6.66 8.56 3.97
CA PHE A 80 6.14 7.45 4.77
C PHE A 80 5.71 6.28 3.87
N VAL A 81 5.78 5.07 4.39
CA VAL A 81 5.22 3.90 3.70
C VAL A 81 3.71 3.91 3.87
N VAL A 82 2.98 3.63 2.79
CA VAL A 82 1.53 3.44 2.88
C VAL A 82 1.14 2.07 2.36
N ALA A 83 0.30 1.38 3.12
CA ALA A 83 -0.28 0.11 2.77
C ALA A 83 -1.80 0.25 2.56
N PHE A 84 -2.30 -0.41 1.54
CA PHE A 84 -3.69 -0.40 1.09
C PHE A 84 -4.23 -1.83 1.16
N PRO A 85 -4.58 -2.33 2.36
CA PRO A 85 -5.10 -3.69 2.50
C PRO A 85 -6.49 -3.83 1.90
N SER A 86 -6.80 -5.01 1.35
CA SER A 86 -8.13 -5.40 0.91
C SER A 86 -8.82 -6.25 1.96
N GLY A 87 -10.04 -5.84 2.34
CA GLY A 87 -10.89 -6.61 3.23
C GLY A 87 -11.58 -7.76 2.50
N MET A 88 -11.83 -8.86 3.20
CA MET A 88 -12.60 -9.98 2.65
C MET A 88 -14.01 -9.53 2.30
N TYR A 89 -14.54 -10.05 1.19
CA TYR A 89 -15.87 -9.66 0.67
C TYR A 89 -16.04 -8.15 0.44
N ASN A 90 -14.94 -7.43 0.14
CA ASN A 90 -14.93 -5.99 -0.06
C ASN A 90 -15.46 -5.20 1.17
N THR A 91 -15.20 -5.71 2.37
CA THR A 91 -15.65 -5.11 3.63
C THR A 91 -14.69 -5.44 4.77
N TRP A 92 -14.91 -4.81 5.91
CA TRP A 92 -14.19 -5.03 7.16
C TRP A 92 -15.15 -5.49 8.23
N ASN A 93 -14.70 -6.35 9.14
CA ASN A 93 -15.50 -6.79 10.27
C ASN A 93 -15.66 -5.63 11.27
N CYS A 94 -16.78 -4.92 11.17
CA CYS A 94 -17.17 -3.84 12.09
C CYS A 94 -18.15 -4.33 13.19
N GLY A 95 -18.25 -5.63 13.38
CA GLY A 95 -19.14 -6.25 14.36
C GLY A 95 -20.41 -6.89 13.75
N PRO A 96 -21.40 -7.22 14.59
CA PRO A 96 -22.58 -8.01 14.18
C PRO A 96 -23.42 -7.37 13.07
N GLU A 97 -23.33 -6.04 12.92
CA GLU A 97 -24.07 -5.30 11.89
C GLU A 97 -23.37 -5.33 10.52
N THR A 98 -22.15 -5.93 10.44
CA THR A 98 -21.44 -6.08 9.17
C THR A 98 -22.23 -7.02 8.24
N PRO A 99 -22.57 -6.60 7.01
CA PRO A 99 -23.40 -7.39 6.10
C PRO A 99 -22.79 -8.74 5.72
N TYR A 100 -21.47 -8.75 5.57
CA TYR A 100 -20.67 -9.93 5.20
C TYR A 100 -19.35 -9.92 5.96
N GLY A 101 -18.77 -11.11 6.21
CA GLY A 101 -17.42 -11.20 6.76
C GLY A 101 -17.32 -10.93 8.27
N HIS A 102 -18.43 -10.99 9.01
CA HIS A 102 -18.43 -10.84 10.47
C HIS A 102 -17.68 -11.97 11.19
N GLU A 103 -17.45 -13.10 10.50
CA GLU A 103 -16.64 -14.23 10.95
C GLU A 103 -15.14 -14.05 10.72
N ILE A 104 -14.74 -13.00 9.98
CA ILE A 104 -13.35 -12.74 9.66
C ILE A 104 -12.67 -11.96 10.78
N ASP A 105 -11.51 -12.41 11.23
CA ASP A 105 -10.67 -11.67 12.17
C ASP A 105 -9.74 -10.71 11.44
N ASP A 106 -10.29 -9.54 11.06
CA ASP A 106 -9.50 -8.50 10.39
C ASP A 106 -8.46 -7.87 11.32
N ASN A 107 -8.66 -7.87 12.64
CA ASN A 107 -7.67 -7.34 13.56
C ASN A 107 -6.40 -8.19 13.55
N SER A 108 -6.53 -9.51 13.66
CA SER A 108 -5.37 -10.40 13.59
C SER A 108 -4.68 -10.35 12.24
N TYR A 109 -5.44 -10.15 11.14
CA TYR A 109 -4.86 -9.91 9.82
C TYR A 109 -4.02 -8.64 9.79
N VAL A 110 -4.55 -7.53 10.30
CA VAL A 110 -3.84 -6.24 10.32
C VAL A 110 -2.55 -6.34 11.13
N ASP A 111 -2.58 -7.01 12.28
CA ASP A 111 -1.39 -7.25 13.09
C ASP A 111 -0.33 -8.05 12.30
N ALA A 112 -0.73 -9.14 11.64
CA ALA A 112 0.16 -9.94 10.81
C ALA A 112 0.71 -9.15 9.59
N LEU A 113 -0.11 -8.28 9.00
CA LEU A 113 0.31 -7.39 7.91
C LEU A 113 1.38 -6.39 8.38
N ILE A 114 1.17 -5.75 9.53
CA ILE A 114 2.13 -4.82 10.12
C ILE A 114 3.46 -5.53 10.39
N ASP A 115 3.43 -6.72 10.99
CA ASP A 115 4.62 -7.53 11.24
C ASP A 115 5.35 -7.88 9.93
N THR A 116 4.61 -8.23 8.89
CA THR A 116 5.17 -8.53 7.55
C THR A 116 5.85 -7.32 6.95
N ILE A 117 5.22 -6.14 7.03
CA ILE A 117 5.78 -4.89 6.52
C ILE A 117 7.03 -4.50 7.34
N TYR A 118 6.96 -4.56 8.66
CA TYR A 118 8.08 -4.24 9.55
C TYR A 118 9.32 -5.09 9.28
N ASN A 119 9.14 -6.35 8.95
CA ASN A 119 10.26 -7.26 8.66
C ASN A 119 10.93 -7.01 7.30
N ASN A 120 10.26 -6.28 6.40
CA ASN A 120 10.74 -6.07 5.03
C ASN A 120 11.05 -4.61 4.69
N TYR A 121 10.58 -3.65 5.49
CA TYR A 121 10.73 -2.21 5.25
C TYR A 121 11.19 -1.49 6.50
N PRO A 122 11.96 -0.39 6.39
CA PRO A 122 12.48 0.36 7.54
C PRO A 122 11.39 1.22 8.18
N ILE A 123 10.47 0.58 8.89
CA ILE A 123 9.31 1.20 9.52
C ILE A 123 9.60 1.51 10.99
N ASP A 124 9.18 2.70 11.44
CA ASP A 124 9.12 3.05 12.85
C ASP A 124 7.81 2.55 13.47
N THR A 125 7.88 1.54 14.32
CA THR A 125 6.70 0.95 14.99
C THR A 125 6.05 1.87 16.03
N ASN A 126 6.59 3.05 16.29
CA ASN A 126 6.03 4.05 17.21
C ASN A 126 5.32 5.20 16.48
N ARG A 127 5.27 5.17 15.15
CA ARG A 127 4.66 6.21 14.32
C ARG A 127 3.84 5.63 13.19
#